data_f9ab3afa8662fb4f7915767740cc9089
#
_entry.id   f9ab3afa8662fb4f7915767740cc9089
#
_cell.length_a   1.000
_cell.length_b   1.000
_cell.length_c   1.000
_cell.angle_alpha   90.00
_cell.angle_beta   90.00
_cell.angle_gamma   90.00
#
_symmetry.space_group_name_H-M   'P 1'
#
loop_
_entity.id
_entity.type
_entity.pdbx_description
1 polymer ?
#
loop_
_entity_poly.entity_id
_entity_poly.type
_entity_poly.pdbx_seq_one_letter_code
_entity_poly.pdbx_strand_id
1 'polypeptide(L)'
;MKKFLAPFLHLSKEIYILFFGRIVTSMGSLIWPLLTLILKNKLGYDATEIAVITMIMSVLQFPMLLLGGKLADARNRKWIIVCCDMVTVVCYIIAGCIPLSAVSIVLFYIAGMFATIEGPSYDALVADLSDGDNREQAYSLQYLGMNLGVVIAPTLGGFLFKQYLWLAFLITAVSTFSSTVLIFFFIKTLSVPKKSVSAYEEKKDGVGLFTILKSRPSLWLYAAATGFGGLLYAQFNYLLPLNMETLYGADGAEIFGLLTSVNGFIVIIATPLVTTFAAGLMDVRKIVCGMVLLALGLFGYRFSGENIPVYFALMIVFTIGEVFKTLGEQPYMTRRIPSTHWG
;
A
#
# COMPACT_ATOMS: atom_id res chain seq x y z
N MET A 1 -5.29 -18.11 -19.67
CA MET A 1 -4.22 -18.15 -18.68
C MET A 1 -2.84 -17.86 -19.26
N LYS A 2 -2.36 -18.55 -20.33
CA LYS A 2 -1.01 -18.29 -20.91
C LYS A 2 -0.78 -16.84 -21.39
N LYS A 3 -1.76 -16.17 -22.01
CA LYS A 3 -1.65 -14.76 -22.43
C LYS A 3 -1.62 -13.76 -21.27
N PHE A 4 -2.17 -14.11 -20.12
CA PHE A 4 -2.21 -13.29 -18.92
C PHE A 4 -0.87 -13.27 -18.17
N LEU A 5 -0.18 -14.42 -18.14
CA LEU A 5 1.12 -14.56 -17.48
C LEU A 5 2.31 -14.22 -18.38
N ALA A 6 2.08 -14.15 -19.71
CA ALA A 6 3.14 -13.91 -20.68
C ALA A 6 4.02 -12.66 -20.39
N PRO A 7 3.47 -11.51 -19.94
CA PRO A 7 4.30 -10.33 -19.62
C PRO A 7 5.26 -10.55 -18.45
N PHE A 8 4.97 -11.51 -17.59
CA PHE A 8 5.74 -11.76 -16.37
C PHE A 8 6.81 -12.84 -16.51
N LEU A 9 6.88 -13.55 -17.66
CA LEU A 9 7.74 -14.74 -17.81
C LEU A 9 9.23 -14.45 -18.02
N HIS A 10 9.62 -13.19 -18.30
CA HIS A 10 10.99 -12.80 -18.63
C HIS A 10 11.62 -11.82 -17.65
N LEU A 11 11.10 -11.75 -16.42
CA LEU A 11 11.65 -10.91 -15.36
C LEU A 11 12.86 -11.59 -14.70
N SER A 12 13.71 -10.80 -14.05
CA SER A 12 14.86 -11.32 -13.31
C SER A 12 14.43 -12.21 -12.12
N LYS A 13 15.28 -13.15 -11.71
CA LYS A 13 15.01 -14.01 -10.55
C LYS A 13 14.79 -13.20 -9.28
N GLU A 14 15.51 -12.11 -9.14
CA GLU A 14 15.41 -11.18 -8.03
C GLU A 14 14.03 -10.54 -7.94
N ILE A 15 13.41 -10.17 -9.07
CA ILE A 15 12.03 -9.64 -9.10
C ILE A 15 11.02 -10.69 -8.62
N TYR A 16 11.17 -11.96 -8.98
CA TYR A 16 10.30 -13.02 -8.44
C TYR A 16 10.51 -13.24 -6.94
N ILE A 17 11.74 -13.13 -6.43
CA ILE A 17 12.02 -13.20 -4.99
C ILE A 17 11.31 -12.07 -4.26
N LEU A 18 11.40 -10.83 -4.76
CA LEU A 18 10.66 -9.69 -4.22
C LEU A 18 9.14 -9.91 -4.28
N PHE A 19 8.64 -10.47 -5.38
CA PHE A 19 7.21 -10.81 -5.53
C PHE A 19 6.73 -11.80 -4.46
N PHE A 20 7.45 -12.90 -4.24
CA PHE A 20 7.10 -13.86 -3.19
C PHE A 20 7.24 -13.24 -1.79
N GLY A 21 8.29 -12.46 -1.54
CA GLY A 21 8.43 -11.69 -0.32
C GLY A 21 7.25 -10.75 -0.09
N ARG A 22 6.81 -10.02 -1.12
CA ARG A 22 5.65 -9.12 -1.06
C ARG A 22 4.35 -9.86 -0.75
N ILE A 23 4.11 -11.03 -1.35
CA ILE A 23 2.95 -11.88 -1.01
C ILE A 23 2.98 -12.23 0.47
N VAL A 24 4.10 -12.78 0.97
CA VAL A 24 4.23 -13.24 2.35
C VAL A 24 4.02 -12.08 3.34
N THR A 25 4.65 -10.93 3.10
CA THR A 25 4.50 -9.75 3.96
C THR A 25 3.06 -9.25 3.95
N SER A 26 2.42 -9.18 2.77
CA SER A 26 1.03 -8.73 2.65
C SER A 26 0.04 -9.70 3.28
N MET A 27 0.24 -11.02 3.16
CA MET A 27 -0.57 -12.03 3.87
C MET A 27 -0.44 -11.91 5.39
N GLY A 28 0.71 -11.48 5.88
CA GLY A 28 0.94 -11.25 7.30
C GLY A 28 0.44 -9.91 7.83
N SER A 29 0.02 -8.99 6.99
CA SER A 29 -0.43 -7.64 7.39
C SER A 29 -1.84 -7.66 7.98
N LEU A 30 -2.02 -8.34 9.14
CA LEU A 30 -3.31 -8.64 9.75
C LEU A 30 -3.88 -7.49 10.59
N ILE A 31 -3.01 -6.68 11.19
CA ILE A 31 -3.39 -5.66 12.18
C ILE A 31 -3.89 -4.39 11.52
N TRP A 32 -3.25 -3.96 10.43
CA TRP A 32 -3.53 -2.66 9.81
C TRP A 32 -5.00 -2.46 9.43
N PRO A 33 -5.69 -3.41 8.75
CA PRO A 33 -7.10 -3.25 8.40
C PRO A 33 -8.04 -3.16 9.61
N LEU A 34 -7.64 -3.73 10.74
CA LEU A 34 -8.46 -3.83 11.94
C LEU A 34 -8.08 -2.79 13.01
N LEU A 35 -7.12 -1.91 12.74
CA LEU A 35 -6.60 -0.96 13.72
C LEU A 35 -7.70 -0.13 14.37
N THR A 36 -8.62 0.42 13.57
CA THR A 36 -9.76 1.21 14.06
C THR A 36 -10.62 0.44 15.07
N LEU A 37 -10.91 -0.85 14.75
CA LEU A 37 -11.70 -1.73 15.64
C LEU A 37 -10.91 -2.16 16.88
N ILE A 38 -9.60 -2.33 16.77
CA ILE A 38 -8.73 -2.61 17.92
C ILE A 38 -8.77 -1.42 18.89
N LEU A 39 -8.59 -0.20 18.40
CA LEU A 39 -8.63 1.01 19.21
C LEU A 39 -9.99 1.17 19.89
N LYS A 40 -11.09 0.97 19.16
CA LYS A 40 -12.44 1.10 19.69
C LYS A 40 -12.79 -0.03 20.66
N ASN A 41 -12.78 -1.28 20.21
CA ASN A 41 -13.41 -2.40 20.93
C ASN A 41 -12.50 -3.06 21.97
N LYS A 42 -11.17 -2.94 21.81
CA LYS A 42 -10.19 -3.56 22.71
C LYS A 42 -9.59 -2.56 23.69
N LEU A 43 -9.45 -1.31 23.30
CA LEU A 43 -8.85 -0.26 24.13
C LEU A 43 -9.86 0.79 24.61
N GLY A 44 -11.09 0.79 24.08
CA GLY A 44 -12.20 1.64 24.54
C GLY A 44 -12.12 3.10 24.10
N TYR A 45 -11.29 3.42 23.07
CA TYR A 45 -11.22 4.78 22.53
C TYR A 45 -12.50 5.14 21.78
N ASP A 46 -12.92 6.40 21.91
CA ASP A 46 -14.02 6.92 21.12
C ASP A 46 -13.61 7.27 19.67
N ALA A 47 -14.60 7.54 18.80
CA ALA A 47 -14.32 7.83 17.39
C ALA A 47 -13.46 9.08 17.19
N THR A 48 -13.58 10.08 18.09
CA THR A 48 -12.79 11.33 18.02
C THR A 48 -11.35 11.05 18.41
N GLU A 49 -11.12 10.30 19.47
CA GLU A 49 -9.78 9.90 19.92
C GLU A 49 -9.06 9.08 18.84
N ILE A 50 -9.76 8.12 18.21
CA ILE A 50 -9.23 7.33 17.11
C ILE A 50 -8.86 8.22 15.92
N ALA A 51 -9.72 9.17 15.56
CA ALA A 51 -9.43 10.10 14.47
C ALA A 51 -8.20 10.97 14.78
N VAL A 52 -8.07 11.47 16.02
CA VAL A 52 -6.89 12.26 16.43
C VAL A 52 -5.62 11.42 16.41
N ILE A 53 -5.65 10.19 16.96
CA ILE A 53 -4.50 9.29 16.97
C ILE A 53 -4.06 8.98 15.53
N THR A 54 -4.98 8.60 14.64
CA THR A 54 -4.66 8.26 13.25
C THR A 54 -4.17 9.48 12.46
N MET A 55 -4.71 10.68 12.74
CA MET A 55 -4.26 11.92 12.13
C MET A 55 -2.82 12.27 12.57
N ILE A 56 -2.52 12.22 13.87
CA ILE A 56 -1.17 12.47 14.40
C ILE A 56 -0.18 11.52 13.76
N MET A 57 -0.52 10.23 13.66
CA MET A 57 0.35 9.23 13.08
C MET A 57 0.58 9.44 11.58
N SER A 58 -0.45 9.85 10.83
CA SER A 58 -0.32 10.21 9.41
C SER A 58 0.61 11.42 9.22
N VAL A 59 0.51 12.43 10.10
CA VAL A 59 1.42 13.59 10.08
C VAL A 59 2.86 13.18 10.38
N LEU A 60 3.07 12.27 11.34
CA LEU A 60 4.41 11.76 11.67
C LEU A 60 5.00 10.86 10.58
N GLN A 61 4.17 10.15 9.81
CA GLN A 61 4.64 9.33 8.68
C GLN A 61 5.17 10.17 7.51
N PHE A 62 4.67 11.40 7.33
CA PHE A 62 5.12 12.26 6.23
C PHE A 62 6.64 12.57 6.24
N PRO A 63 7.25 13.05 7.36
CA PRO A 63 8.70 13.20 7.41
C PRO A 63 9.46 11.88 7.29
N MET A 64 8.89 10.74 7.72
CA MET A 64 9.50 9.42 7.56
C MET A 64 9.56 9.00 6.08
N LEU A 65 8.53 9.29 5.31
CA LEU A 65 8.53 9.07 3.86
C LEU A 65 9.63 9.88 3.17
N LEU A 66 9.78 11.16 3.50
CA LEU A 66 10.84 12.01 2.96
C LEU A 66 12.24 11.53 3.36
N LEU A 67 12.38 11.05 4.58
CA LEU A 67 13.63 10.44 5.07
C LEU A 67 13.94 9.15 4.30
N GLY A 68 12.92 8.31 4.08
CA GLY A 68 13.03 7.09 3.29
C GLY A 68 13.52 7.34 1.87
N GLY A 69 12.94 8.34 1.17
CA GLY A 69 13.39 8.76 -0.15
C GLY A 69 14.86 9.20 -0.18
N LYS A 70 15.26 10.07 0.76
CA LYS A 70 16.66 10.52 0.88
C LYS A 70 17.62 9.36 1.17
N LEU A 71 17.23 8.42 2.02
CA LEU A 71 18.04 7.24 2.31
C LEU A 71 18.17 6.33 1.10
N ALA A 72 17.07 6.10 0.37
CA ALA A 72 17.05 5.29 -0.85
C ALA A 72 17.99 5.81 -1.93
N ASP A 73 18.18 7.14 -2.00
CA ASP A 73 19.09 7.79 -2.94
C ASP A 73 20.56 7.79 -2.46
N ALA A 74 20.79 7.85 -1.14
CA ALA A 74 22.12 8.03 -0.55
C ALA A 74 22.80 6.73 -0.11
N ARG A 75 22.06 5.67 0.14
CA ARG A 75 22.54 4.44 0.75
C ARG A 75 22.16 3.20 -0.04
N ASN A 76 22.74 2.07 0.35
CA ASN A 76 22.38 0.78 -0.23
C ASN A 76 20.97 0.36 0.19
N ARG A 77 20.07 0.25 -0.78
CA ARG A 77 18.63 -0.01 -0.62
C ARG A 77 18.36 -1.31 0.13
N LYS A 78 19.09 -2.39 -0.19
CA LYS A 78 18.97 -3.67 0.50
C LYS A 78 19.16 -3.54 2.01
N TRP A 79 20.20 -2.81 2.44
CA TRP A 79 20.48 -2.67 3.87
C TRP A 79 19.48 -1.78 4.58
N ILE A 80 18.92 -0.76 3.89
CA ILE A 80 17.83 0.05 4.45
C ILE A 80 16.61 -0.84 4.71
N ILE A 81 16.21 -1.65 3.73
CA ILE A 81 15.09 -2.58 3.86
C ILE A 81 15.34 -3.52 5.05
N VAL A 82 16.47 -4.22 5.08
CA VAL A 82 16.79 -5.17 6.14
C VAL A 82 16.79 -4.53 7.53
N CYS A 83 17.39 -3.34 7.69
CA CYS A 83 17.42 -2.66 8.98
C CYS A 83 16.04 -2.20 9.43
N CYS A 84 15.24 -1.61 8.53
CA CYS A 84 13.89 -1.15 8.84
C CYS A 84 12.97 -2.33 9.19
N ASP A 85 13.01 -3.40 8.41
CA ASP A 85 12.25 -4.62 8.68
C ASP A 85 12.61 -5.25 10.02
N MET A 86 13.89 -5.31 10.38
CA MET A 86 14.29 -5.88 11.67
C MET A 86 13.73 -5.10 12.85
N VAL A 87 13.68 -3.76 12.76
CA VAL A 87 13.01 -2.93 13.79
C VAL A 87 11.51 -3.23 13.82
N THR A 88 10.87 -3.31 12.66
CA THR A 88 9.45 -3.65 12.50
C THR A 88 9.14 -5.01 13.14
N VAL A 89 9.95 -6.03 12.85
CA VAL A 89 9.81 -7.40 13.42
C VAL A 89 9.92 -7.37 14.95
N VAL A 90 10.92 -6.69 15.49
CA VAL A 90 11.10 -6.57 16.95
C VAL A 90 9.89 -5.89 17.60
N CYS A 91 9.40 -4.80 17.01
CA CYS A 91 8.20 -4.11 17.52
C CYS A 91 6.99 -5.03 17.53
N TYR A 92 6.74 -5.80 16.46
CA TYR A 92 5.60 -6.72 16.39
C TYR A 92 5.74 -7.90 17.35
N ILE A 93 6.95 -8.46 17.54
CA ILE A 93 7.18 -9.51 18.53
C ILE A 93 6.86 -9.00 19.94
N ILE A 94 7.40 -7.84 20.32
CA ILE A 94 7.15 -7.26 21.64
C ILE A 94 5.65 -7.01 21.81
N ALA A 95 4.99 -6.37 20.81
CA ALA A 95 3.56 -6.07 20.87
C ALA A 95 2.69 -7.34 20.98
N GLY A 96 3.10 -8.46 20.38
CA GLY A 96 2.41 -9.76 20.49
C GLY A 96 2.66 -10.49 21.80
N CYS A 97 3.79 -10.24 22.48
CA CYS A 97 4.16 -10.89 23.73
C CYS A 97 3.65 -10.16 24.99
N ILE A 98 3.25 -8.89 24.88
CA ILE A 98 2.69 -8.12 26.01
C ILE A 98 1.17 -8.08 25.95
N PRO A 99 0.48 -7.86 27.08
CA PRO A 99 -0.95 -7.57 27.06
C PRO A 99 -1.26 -6.36 26.17
N LEU A 100 -2.35 -6.47 25.40
CA LEU A 100 -2.75 -5.37 24.51
C LEU A 100 -3.00 -4.09 25.32
N SER A 101 -2.32 -3.04 24.96
CA SER A 101 -2.31 -1.76 25.67
C SER A 101 -1.92 -0.61 24.73
N ALA A 102 -1.94 0.61 25.22
CA ALA A 102 -1.41 1.75 24.48
C ALA A 102 0.05 1.54 24.03
N VAL A 103 0.86 0.80 24.81
CA VAL A 103 2.24 0.45 24.43
C VAL A 103 2.27 -0.42 23.18
N SER A 104 1.39 -1.43 23.06
CA SER A 104 1.29 -2.26 21.87
C SER A 104 0.95 -1.43 20.62
N ILE A 105 0.10 -0.41 20.77
CA ILE A 105 -0.27 0.50 19.67
C ILE A 105 0.89 1.42 19.30
N VAL A 106 1.62 1.95 20.27
CA VAL A 106 2.83 2.75 20.02
C VAL A 106 3.86 1.91 19.25
N LEU A 107 4.11 0.67 19.66
CA LEU A 107 5.02 -0.25 18.95
C LEU A 107 4.54 -0.53 17.52
N PHE A 108 3.24 -0.72 17.33
CA PHE A 108 2.64 -0.88 16.00
C PHE A 108 2.91 0.34 15.10
N TYR A 109 2.73 1.55 15.64
CA TYR A 109 3.00 2.77 14.87
C TYR A 109 4.49 3.00 14.61
N ILE A 110 5.37 2.66 15.56
CA ILE A 110 6.83 2.67 15.32
C ILE A 110 7.17 1.71 14.16
N ALA A 111 6.63 0.49 14.18
CA ALA A 111 6.78 -0.44 13.07
C ALA A 111 6.30 0.15 11.73
N GLY A 112 5.14 0.81 11.72
CA GLY A 112 4.61 1.51 10.55
C GLY A 112 5.48 2.66 10.05
N MET A 113 6.14 3.41 10.95
CA MET A 113 7.09 4.46 10.57
C MET A 113 8.31 3.87 9.87
N PHE A 114 8.88 2.77 10.38
CA PHE A 114 10.01 2.10 9.73
C PHE A 114 9.61 1.46 8.40
N ALA A 115 8.41 0.89 8.28
CA ALA A 115 7.86 0.44 7.00
C ALA A 115 7.68 1.60 6.00
N THR A 116 7.31 2.79 6.46
CA THR A 116 7.23 4.00 5.61
C THR A 116 8.61 4.46 5.13
N ILE A 117 9.66 4.36 5.98
CA ILE A 117 11.05 4.63 5.57
C ILE A 117 11.55 3.59 4.56
N GLU A 118 11.17 2.34 4.71
CA GLU A 118 11.56 1.23 3.84
C GLU A 118 10.98 1.38 2.42
N GLY A 119 9.73 1.82 2.30
CA GLY A 119 8.95 1.82 1.06
C GLY A 119 9.69 2.36 -0.17
N PRO A 120 10.23 3.61 -0.15
CA PRO A 120 11.00 4.16 -1.26
C PRO A 120 12.22 3.32 -1.64
N SER A 121 12.89 2.69 -0.65
CA SER A 121 14.03 1.81 -0.91
C SER A 121 13.60 0.52 -1.60
N TYR A 122 12.43 -0.02 -1.25
CA TYR A 122 11.88 -1.21 -1.90
C TYR A 122 11.50 -0.92 -3.35
N ASP A 123 10.79 0.18 -3.60
CA ASP A 123 10.39 0.58 -4.95
C ASP A 123 11.60 0.87 -5.82
N ALA A 124 12.61 1.54 -5.27
CA ALA A 124 13.85 1.81 -5.97
C ALA A 124 14.66 0.52 -6.24
N LEU A 125 14.60 -0.47 -5.34
CA LEU A 125 15.22 -1.79 -5.55
C LEU A 125 14.54 -2.54 -6.71
N VAL A 126 13.22 -2.49 -6.83
CA VAL A 126 12.48 -3.03 -7.97
C VAL A 126 12.91 -2.37 -9.27
N ALA A 127 13.08 -1.03 -9.27
CA ALA A 127 13.57 -0.29 -10.43
C ALA A 127 15.00 -0.68 -10.84
N ASP A 128 15.89 -0.92 -9.86
CA ASP A 128 17.29 -1.31 -10.11
C ASP A 128 17.42 -2.73 -10.67
N LEU A 129 16.51 -3.61 -10.32
CA LEU A 129 16.47 -5.01 -10.73
C LEU A 129 15.68 -5.24 -12.02
N SER A 130 15.11 -4.17 -12.58
CA SER A 130 14.35 -4.19 -13.82
C SER A 130 14.95 -3.27 -14.86
N ASP A 131 14.91 -3.68 -16.14
CA ASP A 131 15.31 -2.87 -17.27
C ASP A 131 14.17 -1.92 -17.69
N GLY A 132 14.50 -0.88 -18.48
CA GLY A 132 13.51 0.08 -18.95
C GLY A 132 12.29 -0.52 -19.65
N ASP A 133 12.50 -1.62 -20.38
CA ASP A 133 11.46 -2.30 -21.17
C ASP A 133 10.55 -3.20 -20.32
N ASN A 134 11.04 -3.71 -19.17
CA ASN A 134 10.29 -4.64 -18.31
C ASN A 134 9.94 -4.06 -16.92
N ARG A 135 10.25 -2.79 -16.67
CA ARG A 135 10.00 -2.12 -15.38
C ARG A 135 8.53 -2.04 -15.03
N GLU A 136 7.68 -1.75 -16.01
CA GLU A 136 6.23 -1.71 -15.80
C GLU A 136 5.70 -3.08 -15.38
N GLN A 137 6.18 -4.15 -16.00
CA GLN A 137 5.82 -5.53 -15.66
C GLN A 137 6.32 -5.91 -14.26
N ALA A 138 7.52 -5.45 -13.88
CA ALA A 138 8.07 -5.70 -12.55
C ALA A 138 7.20 -5.05 -11.47
N TYR A 139 6.82 -3.77 -11.62
CA TYR A 139 5.91 -3.10 -10.68
C TYR A 139 4.50 -3.72 -10.67
N SER A 140 3.98 -4.07 -11.84
CA SER A 140 2.69 -4.78 -11.93
C SER A 140 2.72 -6.11 -11.18
N LEU A 141 3.82 -6.85 -11.25
CA LEU A 141 3.97 -8.11 -10.53
C LEU A 141 4.03 -7.87 -9.01
N GLN A 142 4.73 -6.82 -8.54
CA GLN A 142 4.75 -6.45 -7.12
C GLN A 142 3.35 -6.05 -6.62
N TYR A 143 2.61 -5.26 -7.40
CA TYR A 143 1.24 -4.88 -7.09
C TYR A 143 0.31 -6.10 -7.02
N LEU A 144 0.45 -7.03 -7.95
CA LEU A 144 -0.28 -8.31 -7.91
C LEU A 144 0.05 -9.10 -6.65
N GLY A 145 1.34 -9.19 -6.27
CA GLY A 145 1.79 -9.87 -5.06
C GLY A 145 1.19 -9.29 -3.79
N MET A 146 1.16 -7.96 -3.69
CA MET A 146 0.54 -7.26 -2.58
C MET A 146 -0.95 -7.62 -2.47
N ASN A 147 -1.69 -7.57 -3.57
CA ASN A 147 -3.12 -7.86 -3.57
C ASN A 147 -3.46 -9.34 -3.35
N LEU A 148 -2.59 -10.27 -3.77
CA LEU A 148 -2.73 -11.68 -3.40
C LEU A 148 -2.69 -11.88 -1.89
N GLY A 149 -1.83 -11.12 -1.18
CA GLY A 149 -1.80 -11.12 0.28
C GLY A 149 -3.06 -10.51 0.89
N VAL A 150 -3.52 -9.39 0.36
CA VAL A 150 -4.71 -8.66 0.85
C VAL A 150 -6.00 -9.51 0.73
N VAL A 151 -6.06 -10.49 -0.16
CA VAL A 151 -7.22 -11.41 -0.22
C VAL A 151 -7.38 -12.22 1.07
N ILE A 152 -6.28 -12.58 1.73
CA ILE A 152 -6.30 -13.50 2.88
C ILE A 152 -6.18 -12.74 4.21
N ALA A 153 -5.31 -11.74 4.28
CA ALA A 153 -4.92 -11.08 5.52
C ALA A 153 -6.10 -10.48 6.31
N PRO A 154 -7.02 -9.68 5.73
CA PRO A 154 -8.10 -9.06 6.50
C PRO A 154 -9.10 -10.08 7.06
N THR A 155 -9.42 -11.13 6.28
CA THR A 155 -10.31 -12.20 6.73
C THR A 155 -9.68 -12.96 7.90
N LEU A 156 -8.41 -13.37 7.79
CA LEU A 156 -7.70 -14.03 8.87
C LEU A 156 -7.57 -13.11 10.08
N GLY A 157 -7.27 -11.84 9.89
CA GLY A 157 -7.24 -10.84 10.94
C GLY A 157 -8.59 -10.71 11.66
N GLY A 158 -9.70 -10.67 10.91
CA GLY A 158 -11.06 -10.62 11.46
C GLY A 158 -11.39 -11.81 12.37
N PHE A 159 -11.03 -13.04 11.97
CA PHE A 159 -11.18 -14.22 12.82
C PHE A 159 -10.31 -14.16 14.08
N LEU A 160 -9.07 -13.72 13.97
CA LEU A 160 -8.16 -13.60 15.10
C LEU A 160 -8.53 -12.47 16.06
N PHE A 161 -9.27 -11.46 15.58
CA PHE A 161 -9.63 -10.26 16.31
C PHE A 161 -10.35 -10.58 17.65
N LYS A 162 -11.23 -11.58 17.66
CA LYS A 162 -12.07 -11.88 18.83
C LYS A 162 -11.23 -12.35 20.03
N GLN A 163 -10.32 -13.30 19.86
CA GLN A 163 -9.62 -13.99 20.96
C GLN A 163 -8.09 -14.10 20.81
N TYR A 164 -7.58 -14.03 19.59
CA TYR A 164 -6.17 -14.35 19.27
C TYR A 164 -5.41 -13.18 18.65
N LEU A 165 -5.74 -11.95 19.04
CA LEU A 165 -5.12 -10.75 18.46
C LEU A 165 -3.59 -10.73 18.65
N TRP A 166 -3.08 -11.26 19.78
CA TRP A 166 -1.64 -11.43 20.01
C TRP A 166 -0.97 -12.27 18.92
N LEU A 167 -1.65 -13.30 18.43
CA LEU A 167 -1.16 -14.15 17.36
C LEU A 167 -1.09 -13.40 16.02
N ALA A 168 -2.02 -12.48 15.77
CA ALA A 168 -1.97 -11.63 14.58
C ALA A 168 -0.68 -10.76 14.53
N PHE A 169 -0.24 -10.22 15.66
CA PHE A 169 1.04 -9.51 15.75
C PHE A 169 2.22 -10.44 15.45
N LEU A 170 2.24 -11.65 16.00
CA LEU A 170 3.32 -12.61 15.77
C LEU A 170 3.35 -13.13 14.32
N ILE A 171 2.19 -13.37 13.71
CA ILE A 171 2.12 -13.74 12.29
C ILE A 171 2.68 -12.60 11.42
N THR A 172 2.32 -11.35 11.72
CA THR A 172 2.88 -10.19 11.00
C THR A 172 4.42 -10.12 11.14
N ALA A 173 4.95 -10.35 12.35
CA ALA A 173 6.39 -10.39 12.59
C ALA A 173 7.09 -11.50 11.78
N VAL A 174 6.56 -12.73 11.82
CA VAL A 174 7.13 -13.88 11.11
C VAL A 174 7.07 -13.68 9.60
N SER A 175 5.99 -13.13 9.08
CA SER A 175 5.82 -12.85 7.65
C SER A 175 6.83 -11.81 7.17
N THR A 176 6.97 -10.70 7.89
CA THR A 176 7.97 -9.66 7.58
C THR A 176 9.37 -10.23 7.66
N PHE A 177 9.71 -10.95 8.74
CA PHE A 177 11.02 -11.59 8.89
C PHE A 177 11.34 -12.56 7.75
N SER A 178 10.37 -13.38 7.33
CA SER A 178 10.54 -14.33 6.22
C SER A 178 10.86 -13.62 4.91
N SER A 179 10.17 -12.51 4.60
CA SER A 179 10.46 -11.67 3.43
C SER A 179 11.86 -11.06 3.53
N THR A 180 12.24 -10.53 4.70
CA THR A 180 13.56 -9.94 4.94
C THR A 180 14.67 -10.96 4.75
N VAL A 181 14.48 -12.19 5.21
CA VAL A 181 15.41 -13.31 5.00
C VAL A 181 15.58 -13.60 3.50
N LEU A 182 14.51 -13.62 2.71
CA LEU A 182 14.61 -13.79 1.25
C LEU A 182 15.43 -12.66 0.62
N ILE A 183 15.19 -11.41 1.00
CA ILE A 183 15.94 -10.26 0.49
C ILE A 183 17.42 -10.36 0.91
N PHE A 184 17.67 -10.68 2.17
CA PHE A 184 19.04 -10.77 2.70
C PHE A 184 19.90 -11.80 2.00
N PHE A 185 19.39 -13.00 1.76
CA PHE A 185 20.19 -14.10 1.19
C PHE A 185 20.20 -14.09 -0.34
N PHE A 186 19.11 -13.71 -0.99
CA PHE A 186 18.96 -13.91 -2.43
C PHE A 186 19.11 -12.63 -3.26
N ILE A 187 18.94 -11.45 -2.68
CA ILE A 187 19.18 -10.20 -3.40
C ILE A 187 20.65 -9.80 -3.21
N LYS A 188 21.37 -9.65 -4.31
CA LYS A 188 22.76 -9.17 -4.27
C LYS A 188 22.81 -7.72 -3.83
N THR A 189 23.85 -7.35 -3.11
CA THR A 189 24.12 -5.96 -2.77
C THR A 189 24.49 -5.20 -4.05
N LEU A 190 23.59 -4.37 -4.53
CA LEU A 190 23.86 -3.50 -5.68
C LEU A 190 24.68 -2.30 -5.20
N SER A 191 25.67 -1.89 -5.99
CA SER A 191 26.33 -0.61 -5.77
C SER A 191 25.30 0.50 -5.91
N VAL A 192 25.37 1.54 -5.06
CA VAL A 192 24.52 2.73 -5.21
C VAL A 192 24.60 3.18 -6.67
N PRO A 193 23.48 3.29 -7.42
CA PRO A 193 23.55 3.55 -8.84
C PRO A 193 24.24 4.89 -9.07
N LYS A 194 25.32 4.87 -9.83
CA LYS A 194 25.78 6.11 -10.48
C LYS A 194 24.60 6.54 -11.37
N LYS A 195 24.06 7.74 -11.13
CA LYS A 195 22.96 8.35 -11.87
C LYS A 195 23.01 7.92 -13.35
N SER A 196 22.16 6.98 -13.75
CA SER A 196 21.97 6.67 -15.16
C SER A 196 21.12 7.78 -15.76
N VAL A 197 21.73 8.62 -16.57
CA VAL A 197 21.07 9.66 -17.32
C VAL A 197 20.21 8.98 -18.38
N SER A 198 18.90 8.93 -18.18
CA SER A 198 17.99 8.51 -19.25
C SER A 198 17.97 9.56 -20.37
N ALA A 199 17.82 9.14 -21.62
CA ALA A 199 17.89 9.99 -22.81
C ALA A 199 16.85 11.15 -22.88
N TYR A 200 15.95 11.23 -21.90
CA TYR A 200 14.93 12.28 -21.75
C TYR A 200 15.23 13.30 -20.65
N GLU A 201 16.35 13.19 -19.96
CA GLU A 201 16.76 14.16 -18.96
C GLU A 201 17.39 15.40 -19.63
N GLU A 202 16.63 16.47 -19.75
CA GLU A 202 17.22 17.80 -19.81
C GLU A 202 18.01 18.01 -18.51
N LYS A 203 19.35 17.95 -18.63
CA LYS A 203 20.28 18.31 -17.56
C LYS A 203 19.98 19.72 -17.07
N LYS A 204 19.25 19.84 -15.97
CA LYS A 204 19.35 20.98 -15.06
C LYS A 204 19.75 20.44 -13.70
N ASP A 205 21.04 20.22 -13.53
CA ASP A 205 21.65 19.99 -12.22
C ASP A 205 21.31 21.16 -11.31
N GLY A 206 20.72 20.87 -10.15
CA GLY A 206 20.48 21.84 -9.08
C GLY A 206 19.10 22.47 -9.00
N VAL A 207 18.11 22.01 -9.78
CA VAL A 207 16.72 22.51 -9.64
C VAL A 207 16.01 21.73 -8.56
N GLY A 208 15.75 22.35 -7.42
CA GLY A 208 15.01 21.72 -6.31
C GLY A 208 13.57 21.37 -6.73
N LEU A 209 12.99 20.34 -6.07
CA LEU A 209 11.61 19.86 -6.27
C LEU A 209 10.58 21.00 -6.34
N PHE A 210 10.71 22.01 -5.48
CA PHE A 210 9.85 23.20 -5.45
C PHE A 210 9.87 24.00 -6.74
N THR A 211 11.03 24.11 -7.41
CA THR A 211 11.16 24.83 -8.66
C THR A 211 10.52 24.06 -9.81
N ILE A 212 10.62 22.72 -9.80
CA ILE A 212 9.94 21.85 -10.77
C ILE A 212 8.44 21.97 -10.62
N LEU A 213 7.92 21.88 -9.40
CA LEU A 213 6.50 22.03 -9.09
C LEU A 213 5.98 23.43 -9.53
N LYS A 214 6.74 24.48 -9.27
CA LYS A 214 6.37 25.85 -9.65
C LYS A 214 6.33 26.07 -11.18
N SER A 215 7.20 25.37 -11.91
CA SER A 215 7.25 25.47 -13.39
C SER A 215 6.18 24.63 -14.10
N ARG A 216 5.50 23.71 -13.41
CA ARG A 216 4.52 22.78 -14.01
C ARG A 216 3.21 22.73 -13.20
N PRO A 217 2.24 23.62 -13.49
CA PRO A 217 0.96 23.67 -12.77
C PRO A 217 0.18 22.35 -12.80
N SER A 218 0.36 21.53 -13.84
CA SER A 218 -0.26 20.21 -13.96
C SER A 218 0.15 19.23 -12.86
N LEU A 219 1.35 19.40 -12.26
CA LEU A 219 1.80 18.58 -11.13
C LEU A 219 1.11 18.96 -9.84
N TRP A 220 0.76 20.22 -9.64
CA TRP A 220 -0.05 20.65 -8.50
C TRP A 220 -1.47 20.08 -8.56
N LEU A 221 -2.08 20.12 -9.76
CA LEU A 221 -3.39 19.53 -9.98
C LEU A 221 -3.36 18.01 -9.74
N TYR A 222 -2.30 17.35 -10.21
CA TYR A 222 -2.08 15.93 -9.96
C TYR A 222 -1.94 15.64 -8.46
N ALA A 223 -1.08 16.39 -7.75
CA ALA A 223 -0.88 16.22 -6.31
C ALA A 223 -2.18 16.44 -5.51
N ALA A 224 -2.96 17.46 -5.89
CA ALA A 224 -4.27 17.70 -5.28
C ALA A 224 -5.25 16.55 -5.55
N ALA A 225 -5.31 16.05 -6.79
CA ALA A 225 -6.17 14.93 -7.16
C ALA A 225 -5.78 13.63 -6.41
N THR A 226 -4.48 13.31 -6.37
CA THR A 226 -3.96 12.14 -5.64
C THR A 226 -4.22 12.27 -4.14
N GLY A 227 -3.98 13.46 -3.56
CA GLY A 227 -4.28 13.76 -2.16
C GLY A 227 -5.77 13.57 -1.84
N PHE A 228 -6.67 14.08 -2.69
CA PHE A 228 -8.12 13.88 -2.53
C PHE A 228 -8.51 12.40 -2.65
N GLY A 229 -7.93 11.66 -3.60
CA GLY A 229 -8.11 10.22 -3.72
C GLY A 229 -7.60 9.46 -2.48
N GLY A 230 -6.50 9.91 -1.88
CA GLY A 230 -6.01 9.38 -0.60
C GLY A 230 -6.96 9.63 0.56
N LEU A 231 -7.59 10.81 0.62
CA LEU A 231 -8.64 11.10 1.61
C LEU A 231 -9.85 10.18 1.46
N LEU A 232 -10.30 9.90 0.23
CA LEU A 232 -11.39 8.94 -0.02
C LEU A 232 -11.01 7.54 0.48
N TYR A 233 -9.78 7.10 0.22
CA TYR A 233 -9.30 5.80 0.68
C TYR A 233 -9.12 5.73 2.20
N ALA A 234 -8.73 6.84 2.83
CA ALA A 234 -8.67 6.92 4.29
C ALA A 234 -10.07 6.75 4.93
N GLN A 235 -11.13 7.28 4.31
CA GLN A 235 -12.50 7.05 4.79
C GLN A 235 -12.93 5.59 4.68
N PHE A 236 -12.51 4.87 3.66
CA PHE A 236 -12.72 3.42 3.57
C PHE A 236 -12.14 2.67 4.77
N ASN A 237 -10.92 2.98 5.17
CA ASN A 237 -10.25 2.32 6.30
C ASN A 237 -10.74 2.82 7.67
N TYR A 238 -11.39 3.98 7.76
CA TYR A 238 -11.86 4.57 9.01
C TYR A 238 -13.36 4.41 9.21
N LEU A 239 -14.18 4.92 8.28
CA LEU A 239 -15.63 4.94 8.45
C LEU A 239 -16.28 3.58 8.21
N LEU A 240 -15.80 2.80 7.23
CA LEU A 240 -16.46 1.55 6.89
C LEU A 240 -16.39 0.52 8.02
N PRO A 241 -15.23 0.25 8.67
CA PRO A 241 -15.21 -0.65 9.83
C PRO A 241 -16.06 -0.18 10.99
N LEU A 242 -16.09 1.14 11.29
CA LEU A 242 -16.97 1.71 12.32
C LEU A 242 -18.46 1.54 11.98
N ASN A 243 -18.82 1.71 10.71
CA ASN A 243 -20.18 1.49 10.25
C ASN A 243 -20.59 0.02 10.34
N MET A 244 -19.69 -0.90 9.95
CA MET A 244 -19.93 -2.34 10.10
C MET A 244 -20.13 -2.74 11.56
N GLU A 245 -19.31 -2.21 12.45
CA GLU A 245 -19.45 -2.48 13.88
C GLU A 245 -20.75 -1.88 14.45
N THR A 246 -21.15 -0.68 14.00
CA THR A 246 -22.41 -0.05 14.45
C THR A 246 -23.65 -0.84 14.01
N LEU A 247 -23.63 -1.41 12.78
CA LEU A 247 -24.76 -2.15 12.23
C LEU A 247 -24.79 -3.61 12.68
N TYR A 248 -23.63 -4.26 12.82
CA TYR A 248 -23.53 -5.71 13.02
C TYR A 248 -22.84 -6.09 14.34
N GLY A 249 -22.45 -5.13 15.17
CA GLY A 249 -21.85 -5.37 16.47
C GLY A 249 -20.60 -6.24 16.39
N ALA A 250 -20.57 -7.33 17.14
CA ALA A 250 -19.40 -8.23 17.23
C ALA A 250 -18.97 -8.87 15.90
N ASP A 251 -19.87 -8.98 14.93
CA ASP A 251 -19.59 -9.58 13.62
C ASP A 251 -19.09 -8.53 12.60
N GLY A 252 -19.15 -7.25 12.95
CA GLY A 252 -18.72 -6.15 12.09
C GLY A 252 -17.27 -6.27 11.62
N ALA A 253 -16.35 -6.73 12.48
CA ALA A 253 -14.94 -6.96 12.13
C ALA A 253 -14.77 -8.07 11.07
N GLU A 254 -15.55 -9.14 11.18
CA GLU A 254 -15.53 -10.25 10.23
C GLU A 254 -16.07 -9.82 8.87
N ILE A 255 -17.22 -9.11 8.86
CA ILE A 255 -17.83 -8.58 7.64
C ILE A 255 -16.88 -7.59 6.95
N PHE A 256 -16.25 -6.69 7.71
CA PHE A 256 -15.26 -5.75 7.15
C PHE A 256 -14.05 -6.50 6.57
N GLY A 257 -13.56 -7.53 7.26
CA GLY A 257 -12.48 -8.39 6.77
C GLY A 257 -12.82 -9.05 5.43
N LEU A 258 -14.06 -9.59 5.31
CA LEU A 258 -14.56 -10.16 4.06
C LEU A 258 -14.68 -9.13 2.94
N LEU A 259 -15.21 -7.93 3.22
CA LEU A 259 -15.30 -6.84 2.25
C LEU A 259 -13.91 -6.43 1.71
N THR A 260 -12.94 -6.32 2.59
CA THR A 260 -11.55 -5.98 2.20
C THR A 260 -10.89 -7.11 1.42
N SER A 261 -11.16 -8.37 1.75
CA SER A 261 -10.69 -9.53 0.99
C SER A 261 -11.29 -9.57 -0.42
N VAL A 262 -12.56 -9.22 -0.56
CA VAL A 262 -13.23 -9.09 -1.87
C VAL A 262 -12.62 -7.93 -2.67
N ASN A 263 -12.27 -6.81 -2.03
CA ASN A 263 -11.52 -5.74 -2.69
C ASN A 263 -10.23 -6.30 -3.31
N GLY A 264 -9.38 -6.97 -2.53
CA GLY A 264 -8.14 -7.56 -3.04
C GLY A 264 -8.36 -8.57 -4.18
N PHE A 265 -9.39 -9.41 -4.07
CA PHE A 265 -9.74 -10.38 -5.12
C PHE A 265 -10.18 -9.69 -6.42
N ILE A 266 -10.99 -8.64 -6.32
CA ILE A 266 -11.45 -7.86 -7.47
C ILE A 266 -10.30 -7.12 -8.13
N VAL A 267 -9.35 -6.56 -7.36
CA VAL A 267 -8.15 -5.94 -7.93
C VAL A 267 -7.39 -6.91 -8.81
N ILE A 268 -7.20 -8.16 -8.38
CA ILE A 268 -6.48 -9.19 -9.15
C ILE A 268 -7.16 -9.44 -10.52
N ILE A 269 -8.49 -9.49 -10.55
CA ILE A 269 -9.25 -9.75 -11.77
C ILE A 269 -9.35 -8.47 -12.63
N ALA A 270 -9.65 -7.34 -12.00
CA ALA A 270 -9.92 -6.09 -12.69
C ALA A 270 -8.65 -5.46 -13.29
N THR A 271 -7.50 -5.59 -12.64
CA THR A 271 -6.24 -4.97 -13.10
C THR A 271 -5.92 -5.34 -14.55
N PRO A 272 -5.83 -6.61 -14.96
CA PRO A 272 -5.54 -6.97 -16.35
C PRO A 272 -6.66 -6.58 -17.31
N LEU A 273 -7.92 -6.66 -16.87
CA LEU A 273 -9.06 -6.26 -17.70
C LEU A 273 -9.01 -4.74 -17.96
N VAL A 274 -8.87 -3.93 -16.93
CA VAL A 274 -8.76 -2.47 -17.06
C VAL A 274 -7.53 -2.08 -17.87
N THR A 275 -6.37 -2.73 -17.64
CA THR A 275 -5.15 -2.49 -18.42
C THR A 275 -5.40 -2.72 -19.91
N THR A 276 -6.14 -3.76 -20.28
CA THR A 276 -6.44 -4.08 -21.66
C THR A 276 -7.48 -3.12 -22.26
N PHE A 277 -8.60 -2.92 -21.58
CA PHE A 277 -9.71 -2.09 -22.10
C PHE A 277 -9.41 -0.59 -22.07
N ALA A 278 -8.62 -0.15 -21.09
CA ALA A 278 -8.26 1.25 -20.95
C ALA A 278 -6.89 1.61 -21.55
N ALA A 279 -6.24 0.70 -22.29
CA ALA A 279 -4.93 0.94 -22.90
C ALA A 279 -4.89 2.19 -23.80
N GLY A 280 -5.98 2.47 -24.52
CA GLY A 280 -6.12 3.65 -25.38
C GLY A 280 -6.53 4.94 -24.65
N LEU A 281 -6.81 4.90 -23.34
CA LEU A 281 -7.22 6.07 -22.59
C LEU A 281 -6.00 6.86 -22.10
N MET A 282 -6.10 8.18 -22.15
CA MET A 282 -5.10 9.07 -21.51
C MET A 282 -5.07 8.84 -19.99
N ASP A 283 -3.88 8.89 -19.40
CA ASP A 283 -3.66 8.68 -17.96
C ASP A 283 -4.61 9.53 -17.09
N VAL A 284 -4.80 10.82 -17.44
CA VAL A 284 -5.72 11.73 -16.74
C VAL A 284 -7.17 11.21 -16.76
N ARG A 285 -7.63 10.65 -17.88
CA ARG A 285 -8.99 10.10 -17.97
C ARG A 285 -9.15 8.88 -17.08
N LYS A 286 -8.13 8.02 -16.99
CA LYS A 286 -8.11 6.87 -16.07
C LYS A 286 -8.23 7.36 -14.62
N ILE A 287 -7.44 8.36 -14.22
CA ILE A 287 -7.48 8.94 -12.87
C ILE A 287 -8.87 9.50 -12.55
N VAL A 288 -9.43 10.33 -13.45
CA VAL A 288 -10.76 10.94 -13.24
C VAL A 288 -11.87 9.88 -13.15
N CYS A 289 -11.90 8.92 -14.07
CA CYS A 289 -12.87 7.82 -14.00
C CYS A 289 -12.72 7.03 -12.70
N GLY A 290 -11.48 6.74 -12.30
CA GLY A 290 -11.20 6.06 -11.05
C GLY A 290 -11.71 6.82 -9.83
N MET A 291 -11.45 8.10 -9.75
CA MET A 291 -11.92 8.95 -8.64
C MET A 291 -13.45 9.04 -8.57
N VAL A 292 -14.13 9.14 -9.72
CA VAL A 292 -15.60 9.14 -9.77
C VAL A 292 -16.18 7.82 -9.26
N LEU A 293 -15.62 6.69 -9.69
CA LEU A 293 -16.08 5.37 -9.24
C LEU A 293 -15.79 5.15 -7.74
N LEU A 294 -14.63 5.57 -7.23
CA LEU A 294 -14.32 5.56 -5.80
C LEU A 294 -15.36 6.37 -4.99
N ALA A 295 -15.64 7.58 -5.43
CA ALA A 295 -16.62 8.44 -4.77
C ALA A 295 -18.03 7.84 -4.80
N LEU A 296 -18.47 7.27 -5.94
CA LEU A 296 -19.76 6.60 -6.06
C LEU A 296 -19.86 5.37 -5.15
N GLY A 297 -18.80 4.56 -5.06
CA GLY A 297 -18.76 3.42 -4.15
C GLY A 297 -18.92 3.84 -2.69
N LEU A 298 -18.13 4.83 -2.23
CA LEU A 298 -18.23 5.34 -0.86
C LEU A 298 -19.57 6.01 -0.55
N PHE A 299 -20.05 6.86 -1.46
CA PHE A 299 -21.33 7.53 -1.28
C PHE A 299 -22.49 6.55 -1.24
N GLY A 300 -22.42 5.49 -2.04
CA GLY A 300 -23.44 4.43 -2.07
C GLY A 300 -23.63 3.74 -0.72
N TYR A 301 -22.58 3.59 0.10
CA TYR A 301 -22.69 2.99 1.43
C TYR A 301 -23.65 3.75 2.36
N ARG A 302 -23.86 5.06 2.14
CA ARG A 302 -24.84 5.84 2.92
C ARG A 302 -26.27 5.34 2.75
N PHE A 303 -26.57 4.69 1.64
CA PHE A 303 -27.92 4.22 1.27
C PHE A 303 -28.08 2.70 1.42
N SER A 304 -27.05 1.98 1.84
CA SER A 304 -27.06 0.52 1.93
C SER A 304 -27.86 -0.03 3.13
N GLY A 305 -28.04 0.79 4.19
CA GLY A 305 -28.67 0.33 5.43
C GLY A 305 -27.97 -0.91 5.98
N GLU A 306 -28.76 -1.94 6.31
CA GLU A 306 -28.25 -3.25 6.79
C GLU A 306 -28.13 -4.31 5.67
N ASN A 307 -28.09 -3.88 4.39
CA ASN A 307 -28.10 -4.81 3.26
C ASN A 307 -26.66 -5.21 2.85
N ILE A 308 -26.15 -6.31 3.41
CA ILE A 308 -24.81 -6.83 3.13
C ILE A 308 -24.50 -7.02 1.64
N PRO A 309 -25.38 -7.64 0.82
CA PRO A 309 -25.14 -7.74 -0.63
C PRO A 309 -24.88 -6.41 -1.33
N VAL A 310 -25.53 -5.32 -0.89
CA VAL A 310 -25.31 -3.98 -1.44
C VAL A 310 -23.92 -3.47 -1.10
N TYR A 311 -23.41 -3.73 0.10
CA TYR A 311 -22.02 -3.41 0.47
C TYR A 311 -21.00 -4.10 -0.44
N PHE A 312 -21.20 -5.39 -0.76
CA PHE A 312 -20.33 -6.10 -1.68
C PHE A 312 -20.43 -5.57 -3.12
N ALA A 313 -21.62 -5.23 -3.59
CA ALA A 313 -21.79 -4.62 -4.93
C ALA A 313 -21.10 -3.26 -5.03
N LEU A 314 -21.22 -2.42 -4.01
CA LEU A 314 -20.56 -1.12 -3.95
C LEU A 314 -19.04 -1.27 -3.79
N MET A 315 -18.56 -2.32 -3.10
CA MET A 315 -17.15 -2.66 -3.03
C MET A 315 -16.58 -2.95 -4.43
N ILE A 316 -17.31 -3.65 -5.28
CA ILE A 316 -16.89 -3.90 -6.67
C ILE A 316 -16.70 -2.57 -7.41
N VAL A 317 -17.65 -1.66 -7.30
CA VAL A 317 -17.58 -0.32 -7.93
C VAL A 317 -16.39 0.47 -7.41
N PHE A 318 -16.21 0.51 -6.08
CA PHE A 318 -15.08 1.17 -5.41
C PHE A 318 -13.75 0.60 -5.91
N THR A 319 -13.62 -0.72 -5.94
CA THR A 319 -12.38 -1.40 -6.33
C THR A 319 -12.04 -1.18 -7.81
N ILE A 320 -13.02 -1.22 -8.71
CA ILE A 320 -12.79 -0.86 -10.12
C ILE A 320 -12.26 0.58 -10.22
N GLY A 321 -12.82 1.49 -9.44
CA GLY A 321 -12.35 2.87 -9.35
C GLY A 321 -10.89 2.97 -8.87
N GLU A 322 -10.53 2.21 -7.85
CA GLU A 322 -9.16 2.10 -7.34
C GLU A 322 -8.17 1.63 -8.42
N VAL A 323 -8.52 0.59 -9.16
CA VAL A 323 -7.70 0.06 -10.24
C VAL A 323 -7.50 1.09 -11.36
N PHE A 324 -8.58 1.75 -11.81
CA PHE A 324 -8.48 2.81 -12.82
C PHE A 324 -7.56 3.95 -12.38
N LYS A 325 -7.72 4.41 -11.13
CA LYS A 325 -6.90 5.47 -10.53
C LYS A 325 -5.42 5.06 -10.51
N THR A 326 -5.12 3.90 -9.94
CA THR A 326 -3.74 3.39 -9.77
C THR A 326 -3.03 3.20 -11.11
N LEU A 327 -3.70 2.61 -12.10
CA LEU A 327 -3.15 2.41 -13.45
C LEU A 327 -2.96 3.72 -14.23
N GLY A 328 -3.63 4.80 -13.83
CA GLY A 328 -3.41 6.14 -14.40
C GLY A 328 -2.31 6.92 -13.70
N GLU A 329 -2.18 6.81 -12.38
CA GLU A 329 -1.28 7.63 -11.55
C GLU A 329 0.20 7.34 -11.82
N GLN A 330 0.61 6.08 -11.83
CA GLN A 330 2.00 5.68 -12.02
C GLN A 330 2.59 6.13 -13.36
N PRO A 331 1.95 5.86 -14.51
CA PRO A 331 2.43 6.35 -15.80
C PRO A 331 2.39 7.89 -15.92
N TYR A 332 1.38 8.52 -15.33
CA TYR A 332 1.27 9.98 -15.34
C TYR A 332 2.47 10.64 -14.67
N MET A 333 2.86 10.14 -13.49
CA MET A 333 3.98 10.65 -12.72
C MET A 333 5.31 10.40 -13.44
N THR A 334 5.57 9.16 -13.85
CA THR A 334 6.85 8.78 -14.47
C THR A 334 7.13 9.47 -15.81
N ARG A 335 6.09 9.85 -16.56
CA ARG A 335 6.23 10.59 -17.82
C ARG A 335 6.49 12.08 -17.64
N ARG A 336 6.27 12.65 -16.45
CA ARG A 336 6.30 14.11 -16.21
C ARG A 336 7.30 14.55 -15.15
N ILE A 337 7.80 13.66 -14.34
CA ILE A 337 8.81 13.95 -13.32
C ILE A 337 10.13 13.30 -13.75
N PRO A 338 11.26 14.03 -13.72
CA PRO A 338 12.56 13.45 -13.98
C PRO A 338 12.86 12.29 -13.02
N SER A 339 13.54 11.26 -13.51
CA SER A 339 13.86 10.04 -12.73
C SER A 339 14.70 10.32 -11.47
N THR A 340 15.40 11.44 -11.43
CA THR A 340 16.17 11.94 -10.28
C THR A 340 15.30 12.34 -9.07
N HIS A 341 13.98 12.41 -9.24
CA HIS A 341 13.02 12.90 -8.21
C HIS A 341 11.84 11.92 -8.02
N TRP A 342 12.05 10.65 -8.30
CA TRP A 342 11.02 9.61 -8.11
C TRP A 342 10.99 9.04 -6.68
N GLY A 343 11.99 9.35 -5.84
CA GLY A 343 12.10 8.94 -4.45
C GLY A 343 11.37 9.84 -3.43
#